data_9532ce9e5123ee769a2225bbc1244abb
#
_entry.id   9532ce9e5123ee769a2225bbc1244abb
#
_cell.length_a   1.000
_cell.length_b   1.000
_cell.length_c   1.000
_cell.angle_alpha   90.00
_cell.angle_beta   90.00
_cell.angle_gamma   90.00
#
_symmetry.space_group_name_H-M   'P 1'
#
loop_
_entity.id
_entity.type
_entity.pdbx_description
1 polymer ?
#
loop_
_entity_poly.entity_id
_entity_poly.type
_entity_poly.pdbx_seq_one_letter_code
_entity_poly.pdbx_strand_id
1 'polypeptide(L)'
;MADQKILDKISKLLALSESDNPNEAAIALERAQKLMKEHSVTMTDVSLSAISEHNESIPTILKDGRLYTLLGDIISRSFGVTFLVISKHNNSRTAISGVCFIGPNDRIETAGYVFTVIARQLAIAKKNFLASYRSKLLEEMIEYFTSIGYIRDPETFRKTCTSLPKLYKSFFYIKSSCESRLRQATKAYLRGWLSSVSQKIDDFVYEEQETLLIEQYIQATYPHLRELRQHSVRFNREQMSHYHKGIKDADDNVNLFRGVTGDMHRRELGFKS
;
A
#
# COMPACT_ATOMS: atom_id res chain seq x y z
N MET A 1 18.90 6.03 -25.04
CA MET A 1 17.46 6.24 -24.83
C MET A 1 17.04 7.44 -25.64
N ALA A 2 15.97 7.35 -26.40
CA ALA A 2 15.41 8.49 -27.14
C ALA A 2 14.91 9.54 -26.16
N ASP A 3 14.95 10.82 -26.57
CA ASP A 3 14.44 11.93 -25.75
C ASP A 3 12.92 11.75 -25.52
N GLN A 4 12.45 11.81 -24.27
CA GLN A 4 11.04 11.66 -23.91
C GLN A 4 10.14 12.58 -24.73
N LYS A 5 10.59 13.82 -25.01
CA LYS A 5 9.83 14.76 -25.85
C LYS A 5 9.60 14.27 -27.28
N ILE A 6 10.54 13.49 -27.79
CA ILE A 6 10.42 12.90 -29.15
C ILE A 6 9.45 11.75 -29.12
N LEU A 7 9.52 10.88 -28.10
CA LEU A 7 8.57 9.78 -27.89
C LEU A 7 7.14 10.29 -27.73
N ASP A 8 6.93 11.32 -26.92
CA ASP A 8 5.63 11.97 -26.73
C ASP A 8 5.08 12.58 -28.04
N LYS A 9 5.96 13.17 -28.85
CA LYS A 9 5.57 13.72 -30.14
C LYS A 9 5.18 12.64 -31.14
N ILE A 10 5.93 11.54 -31.19
CA ILE A 10 5.61 10.38 -32.05
C ILE A 10 4.28 9.76 -31.60
N SER A 11 4.08 9.56 -30.29
CA SER A 11 2.84 9.02 -29.73
C SER A 11 1.62 9.87 -30.13
N LYS A 12 1.71 11.20 -30.02
CA LYS A 12 0.64 12.10 -30.44
C LYS A 12 0.36 12.05 -31.96
N LEU A 13 1.40 11.91 -32.78
CA LEU A 13 1.23 11.77 -34.22
C LEU A 13 0.60 10.42 -34.59
N LEU A 14 0.96 9.33 -33.89
CA LEU A 14 0.34 8.02 -34.08
C LEU A 14 -1.15 8.05 -33.67
N ALA A 15 -1.48 8.65 -32.56
CA ALA A 15 -2.89 8.84 -32.16
C ALA A 15 -3.68 9.68 -33.18
N LEU A 16 -3.06 10.72 -33.77
CA LEU A 16 -3.68 11.53 -34.81
C LEU A 16 -3.83 10.74 -36.15
N SER A 17 -3.00 9.73 -36.37
CA SER A 17 -3.12 8.85 -37.54
C SER A 17 -4.35 7.92 -37.50
N GLU A 18 -5.03 7.84 -36.37
CA GLU A 18 -6.30 7.14 -36.18
C GLU A 18 -7.52 8.06 -36.40
N SER A 19 -7.30 9.32 -36.84
CA SER A 19 -8.37 10.29 -37.13
C SER A 19 -9.27 9.80 -38.29
N ASP A 20 -10.56 10.07 -38.18
CA ASP A 20 -11.54 9.79 -39.25
C ASP A 20 -11.29 10.59 -40.54
N ASN A 21 -10.44 11.62 -40.49
CA ASN A 21 -10.02 12.38 -41.67
C ASN A 21 -8.82 11.71 -42.37
N PRO A 22 -8.99 11.07 -43.57
CA PRO A 22 -7.93 10.33 -44.20
C PRO A 22 -6.68 11.14 -44.54
N ASN A 23 -6.84 12.43 -44.89
CA ASN A 23 -5.71 13.30 -45.21
C ASN A 23 -4.89 13.65 -44.00
N GLU A 24 -5.56 13.94 -42.86
CA GLU A 24 -4.90 14.24 -41.61
C GLU A 24 -4.18 13.00 -41.07
N ALA A 25 -4.84 11.84 -41.11
CA ALA A 25 -4.29 10.57 -40.70
C ALA A 25 -3.02 10.21 -41.47
N ALA A 26 -3.04 10.36 -42.84
CA ALA A 26 -1.90 10.09 -43.68
C ALA A 26 -0.69 10.97 -43.40
N ILE A 27 -0.93 12.29 -43.22
CA ILE A 27 0.15 13.26 -42.91
C ILE A 27 0.73 12.98 -41.52
N ALA A 28 -0.11 12.65 -40.56
CA ALA A 28 0.33 12.32 -39.20
C ALA A 28 1.19 11.06 -39.18
N LEU A 29 0.77 10.01 -39.87
CA LEU A 29 1.50 8.76 -39.98
C LEU A 29 2.88 8.96 -40.66
N GLU A 30 2.92 9.69 -41.77
CA GLU A 30 4.18 10.02 -42.46
C GLU A 30 5.17 10.74 -41.53
N ARG A 31 4.68 11.75 -40.80
CA ARG A 31 5.51 12.49 -39.85
C ARG A 31 5.99 11.62 -38.71
N ALA A 32 5.13 10.74 -38.17
CA ALA A 32 5.52 9.80 -37.12
C ALA A 32 6.64 8.87 -37.61
N GLN A 33 6.48 8.24 -38.79
CA GLN A 33 7.47 7.36 -39.38
C GLN A 33 8.81 8.07 -39.65
N LYS A 34 8.77 9.31 -40.12
CA LYS A 34 9.96 10.13 -40.33
C LYS A 34 10.72 10.36 -39.02
N LEU A 35 10.03 10.80 -37.95
CA LEU A 35 10.66 10.99 -36.65
C LEU A 35 11.21 9.69 -36.06
N MET A 36 10.48 8.56 -36.19
CA MET A 36 10.95 7.26 -35.73
C MET A 36 12.26 6.87 -36.45
N LYS A 37 12.33 7.09 -37.75
CA LYS A 37 13.55 6.81 -38.53
C LYS A 37 14.72 7.74 -38.18
N GLU A 38 14.47 9.05 -38.04
CA GLU A 38 15.47 10.06 -37.69
C GLU A 38 16.10 9.80 -36.32
N HIS A 39 15.30 9.33 -35.37
CA HIS A 39 15.73 9.11 -33.99
C HIS A 39 15.96 7.64 -33.63
N SER A 40 15.86 6.72 -34.61
CA SER A 40 16.00 5.27 -34.40
C SER A 40 15.06 4.72 -33.32
N VAL A 41 13.83 5.24 -33.27
CA VAL A 41 12.78 4.86 -32.32
C VAL A 41 11.91 3.77 -32.93
N THR A 42 11.66 2.71 -32.18
CA THR A 42 10.74 1.62 -32.55
C THR A 42 9.33 1.85 -32.01
N MET A 43 8.34 1.12 -32.52
CA MET A 43 6.98 1.12 -31.94
C MET A 43 6.98 0.66 -30.48
N THR A 44 7.85 -0.29 -30.14
CA THR A 44 8.01 -0.77 -28.76
C THR A 44 8.50 0.34 -27.85
N ASP A 45 9.46 1.18 -28.30
CA ASP A 45 9.94 2.31 -27.51
C ASP A 45 8.83 3.34 -27.23
N VAL A 46 7.98 3.57 -28.24
CA VAL A 46 6.82 4.47 -28.09
C VAL A 46 5.81 3.88 -27.10
N SER A 47 5.49 2.60 -27.21
CA SER A 47 4.58 1.93 -26.29
C SER A 47 5.11 1.93 -24.85
N LEU A 48 6.41 1.64 -24.67
CA LEU A 48 7.05 1.67 -23.36
C LEU A 48 7.10 3.10 -22.75
N SER A 49 7.09 4.14 -23.57
CA SER A 49 7.06 5.54 -23.08
C SER A 49 5.74 5.93 -22.40
N ALA A 50 4.67 5.16 -22.62
CA ALA A 50 3.41 5.32 -21.90
C ALA A 50 3.44 4.73 -20.49
N ILE A 51 4.47 3.93 -20.16
CA ILE A 51 4.69 3.35 -18.86
C ILE A 51 5.70 4.21 -18.09
N SER A 52 5.38 4.55 -16.87
CA SER A 52 6.27 5.30 -15.99
C SER A 52 6.23 4.81 -14.55
N GLU A 53 6.96 5.49 -13.69
CA GLU A 53 7.18 5.11 -12.29
C GLU A 53 6.75 6.23 -11.35
N HIS A 54 6.11 5.85 -10.27
CA HIS A 54 5.76 6.75 -9.18
C HIS A 54 6.20 6.17 -7.84
N ASN A 55 7.05 6.92 -7.12
CA ASN A 55 7.66 6.48 -5.87
C ASN A 55 6.95 7.05 -4.66
N GLU A 56 6.56 6.18 -3.72
CA GLU A 56 5.95 6.57 -2.46
C GLU A 56 6.74 6.07 -1.25
N SER A 57 6.79 6.89 -0.21
CA SER A 57 7.45 6.53 1.04
C SER A 57 6.54 5.70 1.95
N ILE A 58 7.10 4.71 2.64
CA ILE A 58 6.35 3.93 3.63
C ILE A 58 6.44 4.61 5.00
N PRO A 59 5.30 4.89 5.67
CA PRO A 59 5.29 5.41 7.03
C PRO A 59 6.12 4.52 7.98
N THR A 60 6.95 5.13 8.82
CA THR A 60 7.86 4.40 9.72
C THR A 60 7.15 3.37 10.59
N ILE A 61 5.92 3.67 11.03
CA ILE A 61 5.11 2.77 11.86
C ILE A 61 4.71 1.47 11.13
N LEU A 62 4.74 1.44 9.79
CA LEU A 62 4.39 0.28 8.97
C LEU A 62 5.62 -0.54 8.53
N LYS A 63 6.84 -0.06 8.77
CA LYS A 63 8.08 -0.76 8.34
C LYS A 63 8.30 -2.10 9.01
N ASP A 64 7.67 -2.35 10.15
CA ASP A 64 7.76 -3.59 10.90
C ASP A 64 6.77 -4.64 10.42
N GLY A 65 6.99 -5.20 9.31
CA GLY A 65 6.15 -6.27 8.81
C GLY A 65 5.63 -5.97 7.40
N ARG A 66 5.56 -6.95 6.61
CA ARG A 66 5.23 -6.90 5.18
C ARG A 66 3.79 -6.44 4.85
N LEU A 67 3.20 -5.59 5.71
CA LEU A 67 1.85 -5.05 5.54
C LEU A 67 1.75 -4.10 4.35
N TYR A 68 2.85 -3.37 4.08
CA TYR A 68 2.95 -2.52 2.89
C TYR A 68 2.91 -3.33 1.59
N THR A 69 3.36 -4.59 1.60
CA THR A 69 3.24 -5.45 0.41
C THR A 69 1.79 -5.85 0.15
N LEU A 70 1.02 -6.14 1.21
CA LEU A 70 -0.41 -6.39 1.08
C LEU A 70 -1.16 -5.15 0.59
N LEU A 71 -0.82 -3.98 1.12
CA LEU A 71 -1.42 -2.73 0.67
C LEU A 71 -1.04 -2.42 -0.79
N GLY A 72 0.23 -2.60 -1.15
CA GLY A 72 0.70 -2.44 -2.53
C GLY A 72 -0.01 -3.36 -3.50
N ASP A 73 -0.23 -4.62 -3.13
CA ASP A 73 -0.96 -5.60 -3.92
C ASP A 73 -2.44 -5.21 -4.12
N ILE A 74 -3.12 -4.74 -3.06
CA ILE A 74 -4.49 -4.22 -3.16
C ILE A 74 -4.55 -3.05 -4.15
N ILE A 75 -3.66 -2.07 -4.00
CA ILE A 75 -3.62 -0.89 -4.87
C ILE A 75 -3.29 -1.28 -6.31
N SER A 76 -2.33 -2.17 -6.51
CA SER A 76 -1.96 -2.65 -7.85
C SER A 76 -3.14 -3.25 -8.59
N ARG A 77 -3.87 -4.14 -7.93
CA ARG A 77 -5.07 -4.77 -8.53
C ARG A 77 -6.18 -3.76 -8.81
N SER A 78 -6.33 -2.75 -7.95
CA SER A 78 -7.40 -1.75 -8.08
C SER A 78 -7.16 -0.70 -9.15
N PHE A 79 -5.91 -0.48 -9.56
CA PHE A 79 -5.54 0.56 -10.51
C PHE A 79 -4.87 0.04 -11.79
N GLY A 80 -4.73 -1.28 -11.94
CA GLY A 80 -4.04 -1.84 -13.10
C GLY A 80 -2.58 -1.40 -13.21
N VAL A 81 -1.87 -1.42 -12.07
CA VAL A 81 -0.44 -1.08 -12.00
C VAL A 81 0.34 -2.17 -11.29
N THR A 82 1.63 -2.24 -11.48
CA THR A 82 2.52 -3.15 -10.73
C THR A 82 3.24 -2.36 -9.65
N PHE A 83 3.49 -2.95 -8.48
CA PHE A 83 4.30 -2.31 -7.46
C PHE A 83 5.60 -3.06 -7.20
N LEU A 84 6.65 -2.29 -6.94
CA LEU A 84 7.95 -2.79 -6.49
C LEU A 84 8.25 -2.25 -5.10
N VAL A 85 9.03 -3.01 -4.33
CA VAL A 85 9.48 -2.58 -3.00
C VAL A 85 10.87 -1.99 -3.10
N ILE A 86 11.00 -0.73 -2.69
CA ILE A 86 12.29 -0.04 -2.64
C ILE A 86 12.98 -0.37 -1.32
N SER A 87 14.13 -1.05 -1.40
CA SER A 87 14.94 -1.36 -0.24
C SER A 87 16.28 -0.62 -0.29
N LYS A 88 16.71 -0.13 0.88
CA LYS A 88 18.05 0.41 1.07
C LYS A 88 18.87 -0.58 1.87
N HIS A 89 20.03 -0.92 1.34
CA HIS A 89 21.00 -1.77 2.05
C HIS A 89 21.93 -0.90 2.87
N ASN A 90 21.99 -1.10 4.18
CA ASN A 90 22.86 -0.36 5.07
C ASN A 90 23.68 -1.36 5.91
N ASN A 91 24.95 -1.48 5.58
CA ASN A 91 26.00 -2.30 6.21
C ASN A 91 25.69 -3.78 6.54
N SER A 92 24.56 -4.16 7.01
CA SER A 92 24.22 -5.56 7.35
C SER A 92 22.71 -5.79 7.38
N ARG A 93 21.91 -4.75 7.12
CA ARG A 93 20.43 -4.85 7.18
C ARG A 93 19.82 -4.22 5.94
N THR A 94 18.92 -4.94 5.32
CA THR A 94 18.06 -4.42 4.27
C THR A 94 16.85 -3.77 4.93
N ALA A 95 16.74 -2.46 4.79
CA ALA A 95 15.59 -1.69 5.26
C ALA A 95 14.74 -1.27 4.08
N ILE A 96 13.43 -1.46 4.19
CA ILE A 96 12.49 -0.99 3.18
C ILE A 96 12.26 0.50 3.39
N SER A 97 12.40 1.27 2.30
CA SER A 97 12.29 2.73 2.30
C SER A 97 11.02 3.23 1.63
N GLY A 98 10.49 2.51 0.65
CA GLY A 98 9.34 2.94 -0.13
C GLY A 98 8.75 1.82 -0.98
N VAL A 99 7.78 2.21 -1.78
CA VAL A 99 7.22 1.44 -2.89
C VAL A 99 7.30 2.26 -4.17
N CYS A 100 7.44 1.60 -5.30
CA CYS A 100 7.38 2.19 -6.62
C CYS A 100 6.18 1.57 -7.35
N PHE A 101 5.29 2.38 -7.86
CA PHE A 101 4.22 1.94 -8.76
C PHE A 101 4.65 2.13 -10.20
N ILE A 102 4.43 1.11 -11.03
CA ILE A 102 4.79 1.07 -12.44
C ILE A 102 3.53 0.78 -13.25
N GLY A 103 3.25 1.60 -14.24
CA GLY A 103 2.08 1.46 -15.07
C GLY A 103 1.82 2.68 -15.95
N PRO A 104 0.64 2.74 -16.59
CA PRO A 104 0.23 3.89 -17.38
C PRO A 104 0.26 5.20 -16.58
N ASN A 105 0.71 6.26 -17.23
CA ASN A 105 0.94 7.58 -16.63
C ASN A 105 -0.28 8.16 -15.90
N ASP A 106 -1.47 7.91 -16.41
CA ASP A 106 -2.74 8.40 -15.87
C ASP A 106 -3.14 7.73 -14.55
N ARG A 107 -2.62 6.54 -14.27
CA ARG A 107 -3.02 5.70 -13.12
C ARG A 107 -2.03 5.69 -11.97
N ILE A 108 -0.73 5.78 -12.25
CA ILE A 108 0.31 5.64 -11.22
C ILE A 108 0.27 6.73 -10.14
N GLU A 109 -0.03 7.98 -10.51
CA GLU A 109 -0.14 9.08 -9.55
C GLU A 109 -1.33 8.87 -8.61
N THR A 110 -2.48 8.46 -9.19
CA THR A 110 -3.68 8.15 -8.40
C THR A 110 -3.44 6.96 -7.48
N ALA A 111 -2.78 5.90 -7.97
CA ALA A 111 -2.40 4.73 -7.17
C ALA A 111 -1.50 5.12 -5.99
N GLY A 112 -0.47 5.94 -6.22
CA GLY A 112 0.42 6.46 -5.20
C GLY A 112 -0.31 7.31 -4.15
N TYR A 113 -1.17 8.22 -4.60
CA TYR A 113 -1.99 9.01 -3.69
C TYR A 113 -2.89 8.15 -2.79
N VAL A 114 -3.63 7.20 -3.38
CA VAL A 114 -4.52 6.30 -2.63
C VAL A 114 -3.71 5.42 -1.66
N PHE A 115 -2.55 4.90 -2.10
CA PHE A 115 -1.63 4.18 -1.21
C PHE A 115 -1.26 5.01 0.01
N THR A 116 -0.86 6.27 -0.19
CA THR A 116 -0.46 7.17 0.91
C THR A 116 -1.62 7.46 1.87
N VAL A 117 -2.83 7.68 1.36
CA VAL A 117 -4.02 7.91 2.18
C VAL A 117 -4.34 6.69 3.03
N ILE A 118 -4.40 5.50 2.43
CA ILE A 118 -4.71 4.26 3.17
C ILE A 118 -3.57 3.91 4.15
N ALA A 119 -2.31 4.09 3.76
CA ALA A 119 -1.17 3.86 4.64
C ALA A 119 -1.21 4.75 5.90
N ARG A 120 -1.64 6.00 5.79
CA ARG A 120 -1.84 6.91 6.95
C ARG A 120 -2.97 6.42 7.85
N GLN A 121 -4.11 6.02 7.29
CA GLN A 121 -5.24 5.48 8.06
C GLN A 121 -4.84 4.18 8.77
N LEU A 122 -4.15 3.27 8.09
CA LEU A 122 -3.61 2.04 8.66
C LEU A 122 -2.63 2.32 9.82
N ALA A 123 -1.79 3.36 9.68
CA ALA A 123 -0.87 3.79 10.74
C ALA A 123 -1.60 4.30 11.98
N ILE A 124 -2.67 5.06 11.80
CA ILE A 124 -3.54 5.55 12.90
C ILE A 124 -4.25 4.36 13.57
N ALA A 125 -4.84 3.46 12.80
CA ALA A 125 -5.50 2.25 13.29
C ALA A 125 -4.52 1.39 14.12
N LYS A 126 -3.30 1.17 13.63
CA LYS A 126 -2.23 0.48 14.37
C LYS A 126 -1.92 1.15 15.70
N LYS A 127 -1.77 2.48 15.71
CA LYS A 127 -1.47 3.24 16.93
C LYS A 127 -2.57 3.07 17.97
N ASN A 128 -3.83 3.22 17.56
CA ASN A 128 -4.99 3.10 18.43
C ASN A 128 -5.16 1.68 18.98
N PHE A 129 -5.03 0.67 18.11
CA PHE A 129 -5.06 -0.73 18.52
C PHE A 129 -3.97 -1.05 19.54
N LEU A 130 -2.72 -0.65 19.28
CA LEU A 130 -1.60 -0.86 20.21
C LEU A 130 -1.82 -0.20 21.56
N ALA A 131 -2.38 1.02 21.62
CA ALA A 131 -2.68 1.69 22.85
C ALA A 131 -3.72 0.91 23.67
N SER A 132 -4.84 0.56 23.06
CA SER A 132 -5.93 -0.22 23.67
C SER A 132 -5.45 -1.59 24.14
N TYR A 133 -4.72 -2.33 23.28
CA TYR A 133 -4.28 -3.68 23.62
C TYR A 133 -3.19 -3.72 24.68
N ARG A 134 -2.31 -2.68 24.73
CA ARG A 134 -1.33 -2.55 25.82
C ARG A 134 -2.00 -2.34 27.16
N SER A 135 -3.05 -1.53 27.22
CA SER A 135 -3.81 -1.32 28.46
C SER A 135 -4.50 -2.61 28.92
N LYS A 136 -5.14 -3.32 27.97
CA LYS A 136 -5.77 -4.62 28.27
C LYS A 136 -4.75 -5.62 28.77
N LEU A 137 -3.61 -5.75 28.11
CA LEU A 137 -2.55 -6.69 28.50
C LEU A 137 -1.93 -6.35 29.86
N LEU A 138 -1.85 -5.05 30.19
CA LEU A 138 -1.40 -4.60 31.51
C LEU A 138 -2.35 -5.10 32.61
N GLU A 139 -3.66 -4.92 32.43
CA GLU A 139 -4.67 -5.38 33.40
C GLU A 139 -4.64 -6.92 33.55
N GLU A 140 -4.62 -7.66 32.44
CA GLU A 140 -4.49 -9.13 32.48
C GLU A 140 -3.27 -9.60 33.27
N MET A 141 -2.14 -8.90 33.15
CA MET A 141 -0.92 -9.25 33.88
C MET A 141 -1.00 -8.87 35.35
N ILE A 142 -1.61 -7.74 35.70
CA ILE A 142 -1.84 -7.34 37.11
C ILE A 142 -2.76 -8.36 37.79
N GLU A 143 -3.87 -8.73 37.15
CA GLU A 143 -4.79 -9.74 37.66
C GLU A 143 -4.10 -11.09 37.86
N TYR A 144 -3.31 -11.53 36.88
CA TYR A 144 -2.53 -12.77 37.00
C TYR A 144 -1.57 -12.73 38.17
N PHE A 145 -0.77 -11.65 38.34
CA PHE A 145 0.17 -11.55 39.45
C PHE A 145 -0.50 -11.38 40.81
N THR A 146 -1.70 -10.82 40.83
CA THR A 146 -2.52 -10.77 42.03
C THR A 146 -3.03 -12.15 42.43
N SER A 147 -3.51 -12.93 41.45
CA SER A 147 -4.05 -14.28 41.71
C SER A 147 -3.01 -15.27 42.24
N ILE A 148 -1.74 -15.08 41.87
CA ILE A 148 -0.63 -15.92 42.36
C ILE A 148 0.12 -15.31 43.55
N GLY A 149 -0.41 -14.22 44.14
CA GLY A 149 0.06 -13.62 45.40
C GLY A 149 1.31 -12.72 45.31
N TYR A 150 1.80 -12.43 44.08
CA TYR A 150 2.94 -11.52 43.88
C TYR A 150 2.54 -10.04 44.08
N ILE A 151 1.31 -9.67 43.75
CA ILE A 151 0.75 -8.33 44.00
C ILE A 151 -0.29 -8.50 45.10
N ARG A 152 -0.01 -7.96 46.31
CA ARG A 152 -0.90 -8.05 47.48
C ARG A 152 -1.97 -6.98 47.47
N ASP A 153 -1.63 -5.78 46.97
CA ASP A 153 -2.55 -4.63 46.87
C ASP A 153 -2.61 -4.18 45.41
N PRO A 154 -3.56 -4.71 44.61
CA PRO A 154 -3.70 -4.37 43.21
C PRO A 154 -4.13 -2.92 42.96
N GLU A 155 -4.87 -2.29 43.90
CA GLU A 155 -5.32 -0.91 43.71
C GLU A 155 -4.17 0.09 43.82
N THR A 156 -3.34 -0.04 44.84
CA THR A 156 -2.13 0.77 44.97
C THR A 156 -1.14 0.47 43.86
N PHE A 157 -1.02 -0.79 43.46
CA PHE A 157 -0.14 -1.17 42.34
C PHE A 157 -0.58 -0.52 41.04
N ARG A 158 -1.86 -0.48 40.69
CA ARG A 158 -2.38 0.19 39.49
C ARG A 158 -2.07 1.68 39.46
N LYS A 159 -2.09 2.37 40.59
CA LYS A 159 -1.75 3.80 40.65
C LYS A 159 -0.31 4.09 40.28
N THR A 160 0.61 3.19 40.56
CA THR A 160 2.04 3.32 40.28
C THR A 160 2.46 2.68 38.95
N CYS A 161 1.90 1.53 38.63
CA CYS A 161 2.21 0.75 37.40
C CYS A 161 1.20 1.03 36.29
N THR A 162 1.36 2.16 35.60
CA THR A 162 0.42 2.64 34.57
C THR A 162 0.76 2.22 33.15
N SER A 163 1.77 1.34 32.96
CA SER A 163 2.20 0.91 31.63
C SER A 163 3.00 -0.39 31.66
N LEU A 164 2.98 -1.15 30.57
CA LEU A 164 3.80 -2.37 30.44
C LEU A 164 5.30 -2.15 30.68
N PRO A 165 5.95 -1.08 30.20
CA PRO A 165 7.34 -0.80 30.56
C PRO A 165 7.60 -0.65 32.06
N LYS A 166 6.65 -0.07 32.81
CA LYS A 166 6.74 0.00 34.27
C LYS A 166 6.58 -1.39 34.89
N LEU A 167 5.63 -2.19 34.40
CA LEU A 167 5.44 -3.57 34.84
C LEU A 167 6.70 -4.42 34.63
N TYR A 168 7.39 -4.26 33.49
CA TYR A 168 8.63 -4.98 33.17
C TYR A 168 9.79 -4.67 34.14
N LYS A 169 9.76 -3.53 34.80
CA LYS A 169 10.75 -3.23 35.86
C LYS A 169 10.59 -4.14 37.07
N SER A 170 9.34 -4.47 37.41
CA SER A 170 9.03 -5.39 38.53
C SER A 170 9.09 -6.85 38.10
N PHE A 171 8.70 -7.15 36.88
CA PHE A 171 8.54 -8.52 36.34
C PHE A 171 9.20 -8.64 34.97
N PHE A 172 10.53 -8.52 34.91
CA PHE A 172 11.31 -8.45 33.65
C PHE A 172 11.16 -9.69 32.77
N TYR A 173 10.96 -10.86 33.35
CA TYR A 173 10.86 -12.15 32.64
C TYR A 173 9.63 -12.27 31.75
N ILE A 174 8.56 -11.49 31.99
CA ILE A 174 7.36 -11.51 31.14
C ILE A 174 7.50 -10.65 29.88
N LYS A 175 8.51 -9.77 29.79
CA LYS A 175 8.67 -8.79 28.71
C LYS A 175 8.63 -9.47 27.33
N SER A 176 9.40 -10.52 27.14
CA SER A 176 9.47 -11.24 25.84
C SER A 176 8.12 -11.82 25.43
N SER A 177 7.39 -12.39 26.39
CA SER A 177 6.05 -12.95 26.16
C SER A 177 5.04 -11.86 25.80
N CYS A 178 4.96 -10.79 26.56
CA CYS A 178 4.06 -9.67 26.31
C CYS A 178 4.35 -9.02 24.95
N GLU A 179 5.61 -8.78 24.62
CA GLU A 179 5.97 -8.20 23.33
C GLU A 179 5.68 -9.13 22.16
N SER A 180 5.81 -10.45 22.35
CA SER A 180 5.41 -11.45 21.35
C SER A 180 3.90 -11.41 21.11
N ARG A 181 3.09 -11.41 22.19
CA ARG A 181 1.62 -11.27 22.09
C ARG A 181 1.24 -9.97 21.38
N LEU A 182 1.85 -8.83 21.73
CA LEU A 182 1.63 -7.55 21.08
C LEU A 182 1.92 -7.60 19.56
N ARG A 183 3.04 -8.21 19.16
CA ARG A 183 3.39 -8.33 17.74
C ARG A 183 2.40 -9.21 16.99
N GLN A 184 2.02 -10.36 17.55
CA GLN A 184 1.10 -11.30 16.91
C GLN A 184 -0.31 -10.71 16.78
N ALA A 185 -0.84 -10.11 17.85
CA ALA A 185 -2.14 -9.45 17.87
C ALA A 185 -2.19 -8.29 16.85
N THR A 186 -1.15 -7.45 16.82
CA THR A 186 -1.05 -6.35 15.87
C THR A 186 -1.02 -6.84 14.42
N LYS A 187 -0.27 -7.91 14.14
CA LYS A 187 -0.19 -8.51 12.81
C LYS A 187 -1.56 -9.04 12.36
N ALA A 188 -2.29 -9.72 13.24
CA ALA A 188 -3.62 -10.23 12.94
C ALA A 188 -4.61 -9.07 12.70
N TYR A 189 -4.64 -8.09 13.59
CA TYR A 189 -5.49 -6.90 13.48
C TYR A 189 -5.30 -6.15 12.15
N LEU A 190 -4.06 -5.83 11.80
CA LEU A 190 -3.78 -5.07 10.58
C LEU A 190 -4.08 -5.86 9.29
N ARG A 191 -3.95 -7.18 9.31
CA ARG A 191 -4.38 -8.01 8.18
C ARG A 191 -5.89 -8.04 8.05
N GLY A 192 -6.64 -8.11 9.15
CA GLY A 192 -8.10 -7.98 9.14
C GLY A 192 -8.54 -6.63 8.59
N TRP A 193 -7.88 -5.56 9.04
CA TRP A 193 -8.14 -4.20 8.57
C TRP A 193 -7.92 -4.06 7.05
N LEU A 194 -6.79 -4.56 6.53
CA LEU A 194 -6.51 -4.56 5.08
C LEU A 194 -7.45 -5.47 4.30
N SER A 195 -7.89 -6.58 4.89
CA SER A 195 -8.88 -7.46 4.25
C SER A 195 -10.22 -6.76 4.01
N SER A 196 -10.70 -5.98 4.99
CA SER A 196 -11.90 -5.15 4.82
C SER A 196 -11.71 -4.08 3.74
N VAL A 197 -10.56 -3.40 3.73
CA VAL A 197 -10.24 -2.40 2.70
C VAL A 197 -10.24 -3.04 1.31
N SER A 198 -9.62 -4.21 1.17
CA SER A 198 -9.58 -4.95 -0.12
C SER A 198 -10.97 -5.30 -0.65
N GLN A 199 -11.93 -5.57 0.23
CA GLN A 199 -13.30 -5.86 -0.17
C GLN A 199 -14.11 -4.62 -0.61
N LYS A 200 -13.65 -3.44 -0.21
CA LYS A 200 -14.31 -2.16 -0.56
C LYS A 200 -13.78 -1.54 -1.86
N ILE A 201 -12.69 -2.08 -2.40
CA ILE A 201 -12.06 -1.59 -3.62
C ILE A 201 -12.28 -2.65 -4.69
N ASP A 202 -12.92 -2.26 -5.78
CA ASP A 202 -13.12 -3.13 -6.93
C ASP A 202 -11.78 -3.40 -7.63
N ASP A 203 -11.59 -4.62 -8.11
CA ASP A 203 -10.43 -4.97 -8.90
C ASP A 203 -10.56 -4.38 -10.31
N PHE A 204 -9.47 -3.79 -10.78
CA PHE A 204 -9.39 -3.29 -12.14
C PHE A 204 -9.27 -4.47 -13.13
N VAL A 205 -10.02 -4.42 -14.23
CA VAL A 205 -9.88 -5.41 -15.31
C VAL A 205 -8.69 -4.99 -16.18
N TYR A 206 -7.63 -5.78 -16.12
CA TYR A 206 -6.43 -5.56 -16.94
C TYR A 206 -6.68 -5.89 -18.40
N GLU A 207 -6.17 -5.06 -19.29
CA GLU A 207 -5.97 -5.47 -20.69
C GLU A 207 -4.68 -6.28 -20.79
N GLU A 208 -4.71 -7.40 -21.49
CA GLU A 208 -3.56 -8.31 -21.62
C GLU A 208 -2.34 -7.59 -22.23
N GLN A 209 -2.57 -6.70 -23.19
CA GLN A 209 -1.53 -5.91 -23.83
C GLN A 209 -0.82 -4.95 -22.86
N GLU A 210 -1.56 -4.32 -21.96
CA GLU A 210 -0.99 -3.42 -20.93
C GLU A 210 -0.13 -4.20 -19.94
N THR A 211 -0.58 -5.38 -19.54
CA THR A 211 0.18 -6.24 -18.63
C THR A 211 1.53 -6.62 -19.25
N LEU A 212 1.54 -7.00 -20.53
CA LEU A 212 2.76 -7.32 -21.26
C LEU A 212 3.71 -6.11 -21.37
N LEU A 213 3.18 -4.92 -21.60
CA LEU A 213 4.00 -3.69 -21.67
C LEU A 213 4.65 -3.36 -20.32
N ILE A 214 3.90 -3.49 -19.23
CA ILE A 214 4.44 -3.29 -17.87
C ILE A 214 5.55 -4.31 -17.58
N GLU A 215 5.34 -5.59 -17.94
CA GLU A 215 6.35 -6.63 -17.77
C GLU A 215 7.62 -6.35 -18.59
N GLN A 216 7.47 -5.95 -19.85
CA GLN A 216 8.61 -5.59 -20.71
C GLN A 216 9.38 -4.39 -20.15
N TYR A 217 8.68 -3.38 -19.67
CA TYR A 217 9.28 -2.23 -19.01
C TYR A 217 10.10 -2.64 -17.77
N ILE A 218 9.51 -3.48 -16.92
CA ILE A 218 10.17 -3.98 -15.71
C ILE A 218 11.41 -4.80 -16.05
N GLN A 219 11.34 -5.69 -17.03
CA GLN A 219 12.48 -6.50 -17.46
C GLN A 219 13.62 -5.65 -18.03
N ALA A 220 13.29 -4.62 -18.81
CA ALA A 220 14.28 -3.71 -19.39
C ALA A 220 14.94 -2.83 -18.34
N THR A 221 14.17 -2.34 -17.36
CA THR A 221 14.64 -1.36 -16.36
C THR A 221 15.27 -2.03 -15.13
N TYR A 222 14.75 -3.20 -14.73
CA TYR A 222 15.11 -3.92 -13.51
C TYR A 222 15.49 -5.39 -13.75
N PRO A 223 16.55 -5.70 -14.51
CA PRO A 223 16.89 -7.07 -14.90
C PRO A 223 17.26 -7.99 -13.72
N HIS A 224 17.53 -7.44 -12.54
CA HIS A 224 17.91 -8.18 -11.33
C HIS A 224 16.83 -8.18 -10.25
N LEU A 225 15.58 -7.94 -10.63
CA LEU A 225 14.47 -7.93 -9.69
C LEU A 225 14.31 -9.31 -9.02
N ARG A 226 14.03 -9.30 -7.72
CA ARG A 226 13.74 -10.52 -6.96
C ARG A 226 12.27 -10.56 -6.57
N GLU A 227 11.65 -11.70 -6.78
CA GLU A 227 10.28 -11.90 -6.32
C GLU A 227 10.17 -11.86 -4.80
N LEU A 228 9.17 -11.16 -4.29
CA LEU A 228 8.80 -11.18 -2.88
C LEU A 228 8.02 -12.45 -2.58
N ARG A 229 8.62 -13.35 -1.80
CA ARG A 229 7.91 -14.54 -1.32
C ARG A 229 6.75 -14.14 -0.41
N GLN A 230 5.54 -14.46 -0.84
CA GLN A 230 4.35 -14.36 0.00
C GLN A 230 4.30 -15.55 0.96
N HIS A 231 4.19 -15.29 2.26
CA HIS A 231 3.99 -16.33 3.25
C HIS A 231 2.53 -16.33 3.70
N SER A 232 1.87 -17.45 3.55
CA SER A 232 0.57 -17.66 4.19
C SER A 232 0.73 -17.59 5.71
N VAL A 233 -0.18 -16.91 6.38
CA VAL A 233 -0.19 -16.80 7.84
C VAL A 233 -1.45 -17.47 8.35
N ARG A 234 -1.25 -18.49 9.20
CA ARG A 234 -2.34 -19.11 9.95
C ARG A 234 -2.49 -18.39 11.29
N PHE A 235 -3.72 -18.08 11.67
CA PHE A 235 -4.03 -17.46 12.94
C PHE A 235 -4.63 -18.50 13.89
N ASN A 236 -4.25 -18.45 15.17
CA ASN A 236 -4.92 -19.17 16.22
C ASN A 236 -6.23 -18.47 16.63
N ARG A 237 -7.00 -19.03 17.56
CA ARG A 237 -8.31 -18.50 17.97
C ARG A 237 -8.21 -17.07 18.55
N GLU A 238 -7.20 -16.79 19.37
CA GLU A 238 -6.98 -15.44 19.94
C GLU A 238 -6.65 -14.42 18.85
N GLN A 239 -5.75 -14.79 17.94
CA GLN A 239 -5.36 -13.95 16.81
C GLN A 239 -6.53 -13.69 15.83
N MET A 240 -7.41 -14.67 15.63
CA MET A 240 -8.64 -14.49 14.84
C MET A 240 -9.58 -13.45 15.45
N SER A 241 -9.70 -13.36 16.77
CA SER A 241 -10.45 -12.29 17.43
C SER A 241 -9.89 -10.91 17.08
N HIS A 242 -8.56 -10.77 17.08
CA HIS A 242 -7.92 -9.50 16.67
C HIS A 242 -8.09 -9.22 15.18
N TYR A 243 -8.08 -10.24 14.32
CA TYR A 243 -8.34 -10.13 12.90
C TYR A 243 -9.75 -9.59 12.62
N HIS A 244 -10.78 -10.16 13.27
CA HIS A 244 -12.16 -9.69 13.15
C HIS A 244 -12.34 -8.29 13.71
N LYS A 245 -11.64 -7.94 14.79
CA LYS A 245 -11.62 -6.54 15.27
C LYS A 245 -11.04 -5.59 14.22
N GLY A 246 -10.00 -6.00 13.52
CA GLY A 246 -9.42 -5.21 12.43
C GLY A 246 -10.42 -4.96 11.30
N ILE A 247 -11.16 -5.99 10.88
CA ILE A 247 -12.25 -5.87 9.88
C ILE A 247 -13.26 -4.83 10.35
N LYS A 248 -13.81 -5.03 11.55
CA LYS A 248 -14.82 -4.13 12.11
C LYS A 248 -14.36 -2.68 12.17
N ASP A 249 -13.16 -2.44 12.72
CA ASP A 249 -12.61 -1.09 12.86
C ASP A 249 -12.40 -0.43 11.48
N ALA A 250 -12.05 -1.20 10.44
CA ALA A 250 -11.95 -0.68 9.07
C ALA A 250 -13.32 -0.42 8.46
N ASP A 251 -14.31 -1.28 8.70
CA ASP A 251 -15.68 -1.08 8.21
C ASP A 251 -16.30 0.18 8.78
N ASP A 252 -16.08 0.44 10.07
CA ASP A 252 -16.64 1.60 10.77
C ASP A 252 -15.93 2.91 10.40
N ASN A 253 -14.62 2.89 10.08
CA ASN A 253 -13.79 4.10 10.01
C ASN A 253 -13.23 4.40 8.62
N VAL A 254 -13.15 3.43 7.70
CA VAL A 254 -12.58 3.63 6.36
C VAL A 254 -13.68 3.94 5.35
N ASN A 255 -13.69 5.18 4.89
CA ASN A 255 -14.55 5.61 3.80
C ASN A 255 -13.68 6.09 2.63
N LEU A 256 -13.43 5.22 1.66
CA LEU A 256 -12.57 5.48 0.51
C LEU A 256 -13.18 6.50 -0.45
N PHE A 257 -14.51 6.62 -0.47
CA PHE A 257 -15.23 7.48 -1.41
C PHE A 257 -15.38 8.93 -0.96
N ARG A 258 -15.19 9.26 0.31
CA ARG A 258 -15.30 10.65 0.79
C ARG A 258 -14.20 11.58 0.27
N GLY A 259 -13.07 11.06 -0.20
CA GLY A 259 -11.96 11.86 -0.73
C GLY A 259 -12.04 12.11 -2.24
N VAL A 260 -12.72 11.22 -3.00
CA VAL A 260 -12.79 11.27 -4.46
C VAL A 260 -14.09 11.93 -4.94
N THR A 261 -15.17 11.86 -4.17
CA THR A 261 -16.51 12.38 -4.55
C THR A 261 -16.82 13.77 -4.01
N GLY A 262 -15.85 14.46 -3.42
CA GLY A 262 -16.08 15.79 -2.82
C GLY A 262 -16.72 16.82 -3.75
N ASP A 263 -16.61 16.68 -5.07
CA ASP A 263 -17.18 17.59 -6.06
C ASP A 263 -18.31 16.99 -6.93
N MET A 264 -18.39 15.67 -7.11
CA MET A 264 -19.43 15.09 -7.96
C MET A 264 -20.79 15.01 -7.25
N HIS A 265 -20.83 14.74 -5.96
CA HIS A 265 -22.10 14.66 -5.21
C HIS A 265 -22.76 16.02 -4.97
N ARG A 266 -22.04 17.15 -5.08
CA ARG A 266 -22.61 18.49 -5.06
C ARG A 266 -23.35 18.87 -6.34
N ARG A 267 -23.03 18.24 -7.46
CA ARG A 267 -23.70 18.49 -8.75
C ARG A 267 -24.99 17.69 -8.95
N GLU A 268 -25.14 16.55 -8.27
CA GLU A 268 -26.37 15.74 -8.32
C GLU A 268 -27.43 16.17 -7.32
N LEU A 269 -27.07 16.85 -6.24
CA LEU A 269 -28.00 17.51 -5.33
C LEU A 269 -28.26 18.94 -5.85
N GLY A 270 -28.94 19.01 -7.00
CA GLY A 270 -29.38 20.28 -7.57
C GLY A 270 -30.28 21.04 -6.57
N PHE A 271 -29.70 21.97 -5.86
CA PHE A 271 -30.46 23.01 -5.22
C PHE A 271 -31.01 23.93 -6.31
N LYS A 272 -32.29 23.71 -6.65
CA LYS A 272 -33.10 24.74 -7.29
C LYS A 272 -33.31 25.83 -6.24
N SER A 273 -32.79 27.01 -6.55
CA SER A 273 -33.17 28.29 -5.94
C SER A 273 -34.62 28.60 -6.23
#